data_6b1ae1ddf8a7d8221ee8962724767da9
#
_entry.id   6b1ae1ddf8a7d8221ee8962724767da9
#
_cell.length_a   1.000
_cell.length_b   1.000
_cell.length_c   1.000
_cell.angle_alpha   90.00
_cell.angle_beta   90.00
_cell.angle_gamma   90.00
#
_symmetry.space_group_name_H-M   'P 1'
#
loop_
_entity.id
_entity.type
_entity.pdbx_description
1 polymer ?
#
loop_
_entity_poly.entity_id
_entity_poly.type
_entity_poly.pdbx_seq_one_letter_code
_entity_poly.pdbx_strand_id
1 'polypeptide(L)'
;MDAVIDSPPVADTSPAAVDLRAEFANSGLAEVFDQLDRELVGLSPVKQRLREIGALLLVDRARARFDLQAVSPTLHMSFTGNPGTGKTTVALRMAEILHRLGYVRKGHLVTVTRDDLVGQYIGHTAPKTKEVLKRAMGGVLFIDEAYYLYRPENERDYGQEAIEILLQIMENQRDDLVVILAGYGDRMERFFMANPGFRSRVAHHIDFPDYSGDELEAIGGRILETMSYRMSAGAEEAFQRYIELRMQQPHFANGRSIRNALDRARLRQANRLFNSERPVTAEDLATIEAEDILASRVFSGGIDSYPPLRAAD
;
A
#
# COMPACT_ATOMS: atom_id res chain seq x y z
N MET A 1 47.76 48.30 25.40
CA MET A 1 46.72 48.00 26.41
C MET A 1 45.51 47.57 25.61
N ASP A 2 45.49 46.30 25.17
CA ASP A 2 44.39 45.75 24.35
C ASP A 2 43.35 45.11 25.28
N ALA A 3 42.18 45.69 25.29
CA ALA A 3 41.04 45.17 26.05
C ALA A 3 40.51 43.89 25.36
N VAL A 4 40.75 42.75 25.96
CA VAL A 4 40.09 41.48 25.60
C VAL A 4 38.60 41.61 25.99
N ILE A 5 37.73 41.72 25.01
CA ILE A 5 36.28 41.65 25.23
C ILE A 5 35.93 40.16 25.43
N ASP A 6 35.74 39.82 26.71
CA ASP A 6 35.24 38.52 27.13
C ASP A 6 33.78 38.37 26.67
N SER A 7 33.54 37.53 25.66
CA SER A 7 32.19 37.22 25.21
C SER A 7 31.55 36.31 26.26
N PRO A 8 30.29 36.58 26.67
CA PRO A 8 29.63 35.74 27.64
C PRO A 8 29.48 34.29 27.09
N PRO A 9 29.57 33.27 27.93
CA PRO A 9 29.38 31.88 27.49
C PRO A 9 27.99 31.72 26.90
N VAL A 10 27.92 31.21 25.69
CA VAL A 10 26.67 30.79 25.07
C VAL A 10 26.10 29.70 25.96
N ALA A 11 24.97 29.95 26.59
CA ALA A 11 24.27 28.95 27.39
C ALA A 11 23.97 27.75 26.49
N ASP A 12 24.48 26.61 26.85
CA ASP A 12 24.14 25.32 26.23
C ASP A 12 22.65 25.07 26.49
N THR A 13 21.83 25.29 25.47
CA THR A 13 20.38 25.12 25.52
C THR A 13 19.95 23.70 25.14
N SER A 14 20.89 22.78 25.03
CA SER A 14 20.58 21.37 24.76
C SER A 14 19.75 20.81 25.91
N PRO A 15 18.60 20.15 25.61
CA PRO A 15 17.76 19.58 26.66
C PRO A 15 18.53 18.47 27.39
N ALA A 16 18.41 18.43 28.71
CA ALA A 16 19.09 17.43 29.54
C ALA A 16 18.55 16.00 29.32
N ALA A 17 17.32 15.86 28.88
CA ALA A 17 16.64 14.58 28.54
C ALA A 17 15.48 14.81 27.59
N VAL A 18 15.10 13.77 26.85
CA VAL A 18 13.90 13.73 26.00
C VAL A 18 13.01 12.56 26.44
N ASP A 19 11.74 12.83 26.69
CA ASP A 19 10.74 11.78 26.93
C ASP A 19 10.17 11.28 25.59
N LEU A 20 10.63 10.12 25.15
CA LEU A 20 10.17 9.51 23.89
C LEU A 20 8.69 9.12 23.90
N ARG A 21 8.08 8.87 25.08
CA ARG A 21 6.64 8.58 25.17
C ARG A 21 5.83 9.86 24.95
N ALA A 22 6.26 10.97 25.52
CA ALA A 22 5.65 12.26 25.26
C ALA A 22 5.81 12.68 23.78
N GLU A 23 6.98 12.46 23.18
CA GLU A 23 7.23 12.71 21.76
C GLU A 23 6.31 11.86 20.88
N PHE A 24 6.14 10.57 21.19
CA PHE A 24 5.21 9.68 20.48
C PHE A 24 3.77 10.18 20.59
N ALA A 25 3.30 10.53 21.79
CA ALA A 25 1.95 11.04 22.02
C ALA A 25 1.69 12.34 21.23
N ASN A 26 2.69 13.25 21.18
CA ASN A 26 2.58 14.52 20.49
C ASN A 26 2.73 14.42 18.97
N SER A 27 3.30 13.33 18.46
CA SER A 27 3.50 13.12 17.01
C SER A 27 2.23 12.80 16.24
N GLY A 28 1.16 12.39 16.92
CA GLY A 28 -0.06 11.85 16.30
C GLY A 28 0.11 10.48 15.66
N LEU A 29 1.23 9.77 15.88
CA LEU A 29 1.45 8.43 15.34
C LEU A 29 0.47 7.40 15.88
N ALA A 30 0.00 7.56 17.13
CA ALA A 30 -0.99 6.67 17.72
C ALA A 30 -2.26 6.60 16.86
N GLU A 31 -2.76 7.75 16.39
CA GLU A 31 -3.94 7.83 15.52
C GLU A 31 -3.71 7.12 14.19
N VAL A 32 -2.51 7.25 13.59
CA VAL A 32 -2.17 6.59 12.32
C VAL A 32 -2.12 5.07 12.50
N PHE A 33 -1.55 4.58 13.60
CA PHE A 33 -1.52 3.16 13.90
C PHE A 33 -2.90 2.59 14.23
N ASP A 34 -3.73 3.33 14.97
CA ASP A 34 -5.11 2.96 15.23
C ASP A 34 -5.93 2.89 13.93
N GLN A 35 -5.70 3.83 13.02
CA GLN A 35 -6.36 3.82 11.73
C GLN A 35 -5.86 2.65 10.85
N LEU A 36 -4.57 2.36 10.86
CA LEU A 36 -3.99 1.19 10.19
C LEU A 36 -4.64 -0.11 10.71
N ASP A 37 -4.84 -0.22 12.04
CA ASP A 37 -5.47 -1.40 12.65
C ASP A 37 -6.96 -1.50 12.30
N ARG A 38 -7.65 -0.38 12.17
CA ARG A 38 -9.05 -0.36 11.73
C ARG A 38 -9.23 -0.66 10.24
N GLU A 39 -8.32 -0.22 9.38
CA GLU A 39 -8.45 -0.39 7.93
C GLU A 39 -8.01 -1.77 7.44
N LEU A 40 -7.01 -2.34 8.08
CA LEU A 40 -6.42 -3.62 7.67
C LEU A 40 -6.74 -4.72 8.68
N VAL A 41 -7.31 -5.80 8.18
CA VAL A 41 -7.42 -7.05 8.92
C VAL A 41 -6.06 -7.74 8.89
N GLY A 42 -5.68 -8.41 9.95
CA GLY A 42 -4.45 -9.20 10.02
C GLY A 42 -3.19 -8.38 9.74
N LEU A 43 -2.32 -8.92 8.91
CA LEU A 43 -1.03 -8.32 8.50
C LEU A 43 -0.15 -7.90 9.69
N SER A 44 -0.16 -8.66 10.79
CA SER A 44 0.58 -8.33 12.01
C SER A 44 2.08 -8.07 11.77
N PRO A 45 2.80 -8.85 10.94
CA PRO A 45 4.21 -8.58 10.64
C PRO A 45 4.42 -7.24 9.92
N VAL A 46 3.53 -6.88 8.98
CA VAL A 46 3.58 -5.61 8.25
C VAL A 46 3.33 -4.44 9.19
N LYS A 47 2.28 -4.52 10.01
CA LYS A 47 1.95 -3.49 11.01
C LYS A 47 3.07 -3.30 12.02
N GLN A 48 3.68 -4.38 12.48
CA GLN A 48 4.81 -4.34 13.39
C GLN A 48 6.00 -3.63 12.72
N ARG A 49 6.29 -3.93 11.45
CA ARG A 49 7.38 -3.29 10.72
C ARG A 49 7.17 -1.78 10.56
N LEU A 50 5.92 -1.33 10.33
CA LEU A 50 5.61 0.11 10.29
C LEU A 50 5.85 0.78 11.64
N ARG A 51 5.46 0.11 12.75
CA ARG A 51 5.72 0.62 14.10
C ARG A 51 7.22 0.74 14.41
N GLU A 52 8.00 -0.25 14.00
CA GLU A 52 9.46 -0.24 14.16
C GLU A 52 10.12 0.91 13.38
N ILE A 53 9.70 1.11 12.13
CA ILE A 53 10.19 2.24 11.31
C ILE A 53 9.77 3.56 11.96
N GLY A 54 8.54 3.72 12.39
CA GLY A 54 8.06 4.90 13.10
C GLY A 54 8.85 5.19 14.37
N ALA A 55 9.17 4.16 15.17
CA ALA A 55 9.97 4.28 16.38
C ALA A 55 11.42 4.71 16.06
N LEU A 56 12.04 4.09 15.04
CA LEU A 56 13.39 4.48 14.57
C LEU A 56 13.44 5.95 14.20
N LEU A 57 12.49 6.41 13.38
CA LEU A 57 12.43 7.79 12.91
C LEU A 57 12.17 8.78 14.06
N LEU A 58 11.36 8.40 15.04
CA LEU A 58 11.14 9.21 16.24
C LEU A 58 12.42 9.37 17.06
N VAL A 59 13.19 8.29 17.22
CA VAL A 59 14.48 8.31 17.93
C VAL A 59 15.50 9.18 17.16
N ASP A 60 15.59 9.04 15.85
CA ASP A 60 16.50 9.85 15.03
C ASP A 60 16.17 11.35 15.13
N ARG A 61 14.89 11.71 15.14
CA ARG A 61 14.44 13.08 15.38
C ARG A 61 14.82 13.58 16.78
N ALA A 62 14.72 12.72 17.80
CA ALA A 62 15.16 13.08 19.16
C ALA A 62 16.67 13.26 19.24
N ARG A 63 17.46 12.41 18.57
CA ARG A 63 18.94 12.53 18.50
C ARG A 63 19.41 13.88 17.93
N ALA A 64 18.70 14.38 16.90
CA ALA A 64 19.02 15.68 16.29
C ALA A 64 18.94 16.85 17.30
N ARG A 65 18.16 16.74 18.39
CA ARG A 65 18.07 17.77 19.44
C ARG A 65 19.30 17.82 20.37
N PHE A 66 20.10 16.76 20.35
CA PHE A 66 21.34 16.65 21.12
C PHE A 66 22.61 16.87 20.26
N ASP A 67 22.46 17.47 19.07
CA ASP A 67 23.52 17.60 18.07
C ASP A 67 24.27 16.30 17.77
N LEU A 68 23.63 15.17 18.06
CA LEU A 68 24.10 13.86 17.64
C LEU A 68 23.90 13.75 16.15
N GLN A 69 24.98 13.57 15.37
CA GLN A 69 24.91 13.46 13.91
C GLN A 69 23.81 12.47 13.50
N ALA A 70 22.73 13.00 12.96
CA ALA A 70 21.71 12.21 12.32
C ALA A 70 22.09 12.08 10.84
N VAL A 71 22.50 10.89 10.44
CA VAL A 71 22.56 10.56 9.01
C VAL A 71 21.12 10.39 8.57
N SER A 72 20.65 11.20 7.60
CA SER A 72 19.30 11.02 7.05
C SER A 72 19.10 9.57 6.65
N PRO A 73 18.14 8.85 7.26
CA PRO A 73 17.94 7.44 6.95
C PRO A 73 17.47 7.26 5.51
N THR A 74 17.91 6.21 4.88
CA THR A 74 17.36 5.81 3.57
C THR A 74 15.97 5.24 3.79
N LEU A 75 14.95 5.91 3.25
CA LEU A 75 13.53 5.58 3.50
C LEU A 75 12.83 4.93 2.30
N HIS A 76 13.58 4.66 1.22
CA HIS A 76 13.00 3.94 0.09
C HIS A 76 12.70 2.49 0.48
N MET A 77 11.58 1.97 -0.02
CA MET A 77 11.03 0.68 0.41
C MET A 77 10.67 -0.21 -0.77
N SER A 78 10.65 -1.51 -0.50
CA SER A 78 10.07 -2.52 -1.39
C SER A 78 8.92 -3.22 -0.68
N PHE A 79 7.75 -3.27 -1.33
CA PHE A 79 6.55 -3.97 -0.86
C PHE A 79 6.29 -5.17 -1.76
N THR A 80 6.53 -6.37 -1.24
CA THR A 80 6.40 -7.62 -2.00
C THR A 80 5.19 -8.42 -1.52
N GLY A 81 4.50 -9.06 -2.43
CA GLY A 81 3.34 -9.92 -2.12
C GLY A 81 2.30 -9.96 -3.23
N ASN A 82 1.35 -10.88 -3.09
CA ASN A 82 0.29 -11.12 -4.05
C ASN A 82 -0.69 -9.93 -4.16
N PRO A 83 -1.51 -9.85 -5.23
CA PRO A 83 -2.52 -8.80 -5.38
C PRO A 83 -3.55 -8.84 -4.27
N GLY A 84 -4.05 -7.66 -3.87
CA GLY A 84 -5.12 -7.55 -2.89
C GLY A 84 -4.70 -7.78 -1.43
N THR A 85 -3.38 -7.80 -1.13
CA THR A 85 -2.83 -7.93 0.23
C THR A 85 -2.68 -6.60 0.98
N GLY A 86 -3.14 -5.48 0.43
CA GLY A 86 -3.17 -4.19 1.14
C GLY A 86 -1.94 -3.29 0.93
N LYS A 87 -1.03 -3.60 -0.01
CA LYS A 87 0.21 -2.81 -0.24
C LYS A 87 -0.03 -1.31 -0.41
N THR A 88 -0.99 -0.92 -1.24
CA THR A 88 -1.30 0.51 -1.49
C THR A 88 -1.86 1.21 -0.25
N THR A 89 -2.69 0.52 0.54
CA THR A 89 -3.24 1.06 1.80
C THR A 89 -2.11 1.29 2.81
N VAL A 90 -1.19 0.34 2.94
CA VAL A 90 -0.02 0.47 3.83
C VAL A 90 0.90 1.60 3.35
N ALA A 91 1.10 1.75 2.03
CA ALA A 91 1.90 2.86 1.48
C ALA A 91 1.31 4.23 1.82
N LEU A 92 -0.02 4.36 1.80
CA LEU A 92 -0.71 5.58 2.21
C LEU A 92 -0.46 5.90 3.70
N ARG A 93 -0.56 4.89 4.58
CA ARG A 93 -0.28 5.07 6.02
C ARG A 93 1.20 5.37 6.27
N MET A 94 2.11 4.76 5.52
CA MET A 94 3.53 5.09 5.59
C MET A 94 3.80 6.55 5.19
N ALA A 95 3.16 7.05 4.13
CA ALA A 95 3.29 8.46 3.74
C ALA A 95 2.82 9.42 4.85
N GLU A 96 1.75 9.06 5.58
CA GLU A 96 1.27 9.83 6.73
C GLU A 96 2.25 9.78 7.91
N ILE A 97 2.80 8.60 8.25
CA ILE A 97 3.84 8.45 9.28
C ILE A 97 5.04 9.35 8.97
N LEU A 98 5.57 9.27 7.76
CA LEU A 98 6.70 10.07 7.31
C LEU A 98 6.43 11.57 7.38
N HIS A 99 5.23 12.00 7.03
CA HIS A 99 4.82 13.40 7.11
C HIS A 99 4.71 13.89 8.56
N ARG A 100 4.05 13.15 9.44
CA ARG A 100 3.91 13.51 10.85
C ARG A 100 5.25 13.60 11.58
N LEU A 101 6.21 12.80 11.15
CA LEU A 101 7.57 12.85 11.67
C LEU A 101 8.48 13.87 10.97
N GLY A 102 8.01 14.54 9.93
CA GLY A 102 8.72 15.60 9.22
C GLY A 102 9.74 15.11 8.18
N TYR A 103 9.71 13.84 7.80
CA TYR A 103 10.59 13.27 6.77
C TYR A 103 10.12 13.56 5.34
N VAL A 104 8.86 13.86 5.14
CA VAL A 104 8.30 14.38 3.89
C VAL A 104 7.39 15.58 4.18
N ARG A 105 7.40 16.57 3.29
CA ARG A 105 6.72 17.85 3.55
C ARG A 105 5.19 17.78 3.44
N LYS A 106 4.66 16.91 2.57
CA LYS A 106 3.23 16.93 2.20
C LYS A 106 2.45 15.67 2.57
N GLY A 107 3.11 14.56 2.82
CA GLY A 107 2.47 13.28 3.21
C GLY A 107 1.50 12.69 2.18
N HIS A 108 1.52 13.15 0.93
CA HIS A 108 0.68 12.62 -0.14
C HIS A 108 1.33 11.41 -0.82
N LEU A 109 0.51 10.53 -1.36
CA LEU A 109 0.91 9.36 -2.13
C LEU A 109 0.59 9.57 -3.61
N VAL A 110 1.59 9.44 -4.46
CA VAL A 110 1.42 9.38 -5.92
C VAL A 110 1.58 7.94 -6.36
N THR A 111 0.49 7.31 -6.77
CA THR A 111 0.49 5.93 -7.26
C THR A 111 0.62 5.93 -8.78
N VAL A 112 1.57 5.14 -9.29
CA VAL A 112 1.85 5.02 -10.71
C VAL A 112 2.19 3.59 -11.09
N THR A 113 2.08 3.30 -12.37
CA THR A 113 2.54 2.08 -13.02
C THR A 113 3.63 2.40 -14.04
N ARG A 114 4.17 1.38 -14.70
CA ARG A 114 5.10 1.58 -15.81
C ARG A 114 4.57 2.57 -16.85
N ASP A 115 3.29 2.45 -17.22
CA ASP A 115 2.70 3.25 -18.31
C ASP A 115 2.64 4.75 -17.98
N ASP A 116 2.70 5.12 -16.70
CA ASP A 116 2.81 6.52 -16.27
C ASP A 116 4.22 7.07 -16.35
N LEU A 117 5.25 6.22 -16.36
CA LEU A 117 6.66 6.59 -16.34
C LEU A 117 7.31 6.50 -17.72
N VAL A 118 7.00 5.45 -18.47
CA VAL A 118 7.68 5.12 -19.73
C VAL A 118 6.89 5.66 -20.93
N GLY A 119 7.60 6.33 -21.83
CA GLY A 119 7.03 6.84 -23.08
C GLY A 119 6.89 5.76 -24.15
N GLN A 120 6.04 6.02 -25.14
CA GLN A 120 5.83 5.13 -26.29
C GLN A 120 6.85 5.35 -27.42
N TYR A 121 7.49 6.53 -27.44
CA TYR A 121 8.43 6.93 -28.48
C TYR A 121 9.74 7.43 -27.87
N ILE A 122 10.80 7.45 -28.70
CA ILE A 122 12.12 8.00 -28.33
C ILE A 122 11.96 9.43 -27.81
N GLY A 123 12.60 9.71 -26.66
CA GLY A 123 12.60 11.04 -26.04
C GLY A 123 11.36 11.37 -25.20
N HIS A 124 10.36 10.48 -25.12
CA HIS A 124 9.14 10.72 -24.33
C HIS A 124 9.26 10.24 -22.87
N THR A 125 10.15 9.30 -22.57
CA THR A 125 10.29 8.71 -21.22
C THR A 125 10.79 9.73 -20.20
N ALA A 126 11.88 10.45 -20.50
CA ALA A 126 12.45 11.38 -19.54
C ALA A 126 11.48 12.51 -19.13
N PRO A 127 10.79 13.22 -20.04
CA PRO A 127 9.80 14.24 -19.68
C PRO A 127 8.67 13.64 -18.81
N LYS A 128 8.16 12.47 -19.20
CA LYS A 128 7.06 11.79 -18.51
C LYS A 128 7.44 11.37 -17.09
N THR A 129 8.59 10.73 -16.94
CA THR A 129 9.13 10.35 -15.63
C THR A 129 9.36 11.57 -14.74
N LYS A 130 9.95 12.65 -15.29
CA LYS A 130 10.21 13.88 -14.53
C LYS A 130 8.91 14.58 -14.08
N GLU A 131 7.85 14.54 -14.88
CA GLU A 131 6.55 15.08 -14.52
C GLU A 131 5.94 14.31 -13.33
N VAL A 132 5.98 12.98 -13.36
CA VAL A 132 5.55 12.13 -12.24
C VAL A 132 6.35 12.45 -10.98
N LEU A 133 7.67 12.50 -11.08
CA LEU A 133 8.54 12.84 -9.97
C LEU A 133 8.23 14.23 -9.39
N LYS A 134 8.00 15.24 -10.25
CA LYS A 134 7.59 16.57 -9.78
C LYS A 134 6.30 16.56 -8.98
N ARG A 135 5.31 15.74 -9.36
CA ARG A 135 4.07 15.56 -8.59
C ARG A 135 4.30 14.87 -7.25
N ALA A 136 5.25 13.92 -7.19
CA ALA A 136 5.54 13.16 -5.99
C ALA A 136 6.46 13.88 -5.00
N MET A 137 7.16 14.94 -5.41
CA MET A 137 8.07 15.70 -4.55
C MET A 137 7.37 16.24 -3.30
N GLY A 138 8.01 16.06 -2.18
CA GLY A 138 7.48 16.37 -0.85
C GLY A 138 6.61 15.26 -0.26
N GLY A 139 6.50 14.11 -0.91
CA GLY A 139 5.65 12.98 -0.51
C GLY A 139 6.24 11.62 -0.85
N VAL A 140 5.38 10.68 -1.18
CA VAL A 140 5.73 9.30 -1.49
C VAL A 140 5.31 8.94 -2.91
N LEU A 141 6.24 8.40 -3.69
CA LEU A 141 5.99 7.79 -4.99
C LEU A 141 5.84 6.28 -4.82
N PHE A 142 4.65 5.76 -5.10
CA PHE A 142 4.36 4.33 -5.10
C PHE A 142 4.31 3.81 -6.53
N ILE A 143 5.25 2.95 -6.89
CA ILE A 143 5.32 2.34 -8.22
C ILE A 143 4.78 0.92 -8.11
N ASP A 144 3.57 0.70 -8.61
CA ASP A 144 2.97 -0.64 -8.61
C ASP A 144 3.51 -1.47 -9.77
N GLU A 145 3.71 -2.75 -9.52
CA GLU A 145 4.32 -3.69 -10.46
C GLU A 145 5.64 -3.17 -11.06
N ALA A 146 6.52 -2.62 -10.19
CA ALA A 146 7.74 -1.95 -10.57
C ALA A 146 8.69 -2.79 -11.44
N TYR A 147 8.61 -4.12 -11.36
CA TYR A 147 9.39 -5.04 -12.20
C TYR A 147 9.11 -4.88 -13.70
N TYR A 148 7.95 -4.34 -14.09
CA TYR A 148 7.67 -4.04 -15.49
C TYR A 148 8.52 -2.90 -16.06
N LEU A 149 9.18 -2.11 -15.23
CA LEU A 149 10.14 -1.10 -15.70
C LEU A 149 11.34 -1.72 -16.41
N TYR A 150 11.66 -2.98 -16.15
CA TYR A 150 12.74 -3.70 -16.77
C TYR A 150 12.21 -4.86 -17.63
N ARG A 151 12.43 -4.80 -18.94
CA ARG A 151 12.00 -5.80 -19.93
C ARG A 151 13.18 -6.18 -20.81
N PRO A 152 14.05 -7.10 -20.37
CA PRO A 152 15.27 -7.46 -21.09
C PRO A 152 15.00 -8.11 -22.46
N GLU A 153 13.83 -8.69 -22.65
CA GLU A 153 13.40 -9.31 -23.91
C GLU A 153 13.07 -8.28 -25.02
N ASN A 154 12.97 -7.00 -24.67
CA ASN A 154 12.66 -5.94 -25.62
C ASN A 154 13.82 -4.95 -25.76
N GLU A 155 14.68 -5.13 -26.76
CA GLU A 155 15.82 -4.24 -27.04
C GLU A 155 15.43 -2.76 -27.29
N ARG A 156 14.16 -2.50 -27.63
CA ARG A 156 13.63 -1.15 -27.86
C ARG A 156 12.83 -0.63 -26.66
N ASP A 157 13.06 -1.20 -25.48
CA ASP A 157 12.37 -0.78 -24.28
C ASP A 157 12.98 0.50 -23.69
N TYR A 158 12.12 1.49 -23.46
CA TYR A 158 12.54 2.77 -22.86
C TYR A 158 12.46 2.79 -21.33
N GLY A 159 12.20 1.65 -20.68
CA GLY A 159 12.12 1.54 -19.23
C GLY A 159 13.46 1.78 -18.54
N GLN A 160 14.58 1.45 -19.20
CA GLN A 160 15.91 1.69 -18.66
C GLN A 160 16.17 3.19 -18.41
N GLU A 161 15.71 4.09 -19.30
CA GLU A 161 15.81 5.54 -19.11
C GLU A 161 15.03 5.99 -17.86
N ALA A 162 13.84 5.43 -17.62
CA ALA A 162 13.06 5.71 -16.40
C ALA A 162 13.79 5.21 -15.14
N ILE A 163 14.39 4.01 -15.19
CA ILE A 163 15.18 3.43 -14.09
C ILE A 163 16.34 4.36 -13.71
N GLU A 164 17.11 4.84 -14.70
CA GLU A 164 18.26 5.72 -14.46
C GLU A 164 17.84 7.05 -13.81
N ILE A 165 16.75 7.65 -14.29
CA ILE A 165 16.20 8.88 -13.69
C ILE A 165 15.71 8.64 -12.27
N LEU A 166 15.01 7.52 -12.02
CA LEU A 166 14.55 7.15 -10.67
C LEU A 166 15.74 6.98 -9.72
N LEU A 167 16.78 6.24 -10.10
CA LEU A 167 17.98 6.03 -9.30
C LEU A 167 18.68 7.33 -8.95
N GLN A 168 18.80 8.25 -9.93
CA GLN A 168 19.40 9.56 -9.70
C GLN A 168 18.59 10.40 -8.70
N ILE A 169 17.28 10.41 -8.82
CA ILE A 169 16.41 11.20 -7.94
C ILE A 169 16.35 10.58 -6.53
N MET A 170 16.30 9.26 -6.41
CA MET A 170 16.34 8.56 -5.12
C MET A 170 17.61 8.87 -4.31
N GLU A 171 18.72 9.15 -4.97
CA GLU A 171 19.96 9.58 -4.33
C GLU A 171 19.92 11.08 -3.98
N ASN A 172 19.61 11.92 -4.97
CA ASN A 172 19.77 13.36 -4.88
C ASN A 172 18.65 14.05 -4.09
N GLN A 173 17.47 13.44 -4.00
CA GLN A 173 16.26 14.00 -3.38
C GLN A 173 15.71 13.13 -2.24
N ARG A 174 16.57 12.33 -1.62
CA ARG A 174 16.16 11.38 -0.54
C ARG A 174 15.54 12.07 0.67
N ASP A 175 15.81 13.36 0.87
CA ASP A 175 15.28 14.15 1.98
C ASP A 175 13.89 14.76 1.67
N ASP A 176 13.40 14.65 0.44
CA ASP A 176 12.12 15.22 0.00
C ASP A 176 11.21 14.23 -0.74
N LEU A 177 11.72 13.05 -1.08
CA LEU A 177 10.96 12.03 -1.82
C LEU A 177 11.28 10.64 -1.28
N VAL A 178 10.24 9.89 -0.92
CA VAL A 178 10.35 8.46 -0.64
C VAL A 178 9.74 7.67 -1.80
N VAL A 179 10.47 6.66 -2.27
CA VAL A 179 10.01 5.75 -3.33
C VAL A 179 9.69 4.39 -2.72
N ILE A 180 8.49 3.89 -3.02
CA ILE A 180 8.05 2.54 -2.67
C ILE A 180 7.87 1.76 -3.97
N LEU A 181 8.64 0.68 -4.13
CA LEU A 181 8.56 -0.23 -5.26
C LEU A 181 7.70 -1.43 -4.86
N ALA A 182 6.59 -1.67 -5.54
CA ALA A 182 5.68 -2.75 -5.20
C ALA A 182 5.57 -3.79 -6.33
N GLY A 183 5.34 -5.05 -5.96
CA GLY A 183 5.12 -6.12 -6.92
C GLY A 183 5.14 -7.53 -6.31
N TYR A 184 5.10 -8.55 -7.17
CA TYR A 184 5.25 -9.95 -6.77
C TYR A 184 6.66 -10.24 -6.31
N GLY A 185 6.82 -11.00 -5.22
CA GLY A 185 8.11 -11.27 -4.60
C GLY A 185 9.18 -11.80 -5.56
N ASP A 186 8.86 -12.87 -6.29
CA ASP A 186 9.75 -13.53 -7.25
C ASP A 186 10.17 -12.60 -8.42
N ARG A 187 9.24 -11.75 -8.89
CA ARG A 187 9.51 -10.79 -9.97
C ARG A 187 10.33 -9.60 -9.49
N MET A 188 10.05 -9.13 -8.28
CA MET A 188 10.81 -8.06 -7.64
C MET A 188 12.25 -8.50 -7.35
N GLU A 189 12.46 -9.74 -6.91
CA GLU A 189 13.80 -10.27 -6.70
C GLU A 189 14.62 -10.26 -8.00
N ARG A 190 14.05 -10.73 -9.12
CA ARG A 190 14.69 -10.67 -10.45
C ARG A 190 14.97 -9.23 -10.89
N PHE A 191 14.03 -8.32 -10.63
CA PHE A 191 14.19 -6.90 -10.92
C PHE A 191 15.36 -6.28 -10.16
N PHE A 192 15.52 -6.57 -8.87
CA PHE A 192 16.64 -6.11 -8.06
C PHE A 192 17.97 -6.75 -8.45
N MET A 193 17.97 -8.02 -8.85
CA MET A 193 19.19 -8.66 -9.38
C MET A 193 19.67 -8.00 -10.67
N ALA A 194 18.75 -7.65 -11.57
CA ALA A 194 19.08 -6.96 -12.82
C ALA A 194 19.45 -5.48 -12.63
N ASN A 195 19.01 -4.87 -11.53
CA ASN A 195 19.18 -3.44 -11.25
C ASN A 195 19.78 -3.21 -9.85
N PRO A 196 21.08 -3.51 -9.63
CA PRO A 196 21.71 -3.45 -8.30
C PRO A 196 21.68 -2.05 -7.68
N GLY A 197 21.53 -1.01 -8.50
CA GLY A 197 21.37 0.37 -8.04
C GLY A 197 20.11 0.58 -7.18
N PHE A 198 19.01 -0.13 -7.46
CA PHE A 198 17.85 -0.10 -6.58
C PHE A 198 18.11 -0.85 -5.27
N ARG A 199 18.76 -2.02 -5.35
CA ARG A 199 19.04 -2.83 -4.17
C ARG A 199 19.87 -2.08 -3.13
N SER A 200 20.80 -1.23 -3.55
CA SER A 200 21.63 -0.43 -2.64
C SER A 200 20.89 0.76 -2.02
N ARG A 201 19.78 1.22 -2.63
CA ARG A 201 19.01 2.40 -2.19
C ARG A 201 17.73 2.05 -1.45
N VAL A 202 17.25 0.81 -1.57
CA VAL A 202 16.04 0.32 -0.89
C VAL A 202 16.46 -0.32 0.43
N ALA A 203 16.25 0.39 1.54
CA ALA A 203 16.66 -0.07 2.87
C ALA A 203 15.63 -0.96 3.57
N HIS A 204 14.35 -0.80 3.23
CA HIS A 204 13.26 -1.51 3.89
C HIS A 204 12.53 -2.44 2.91
N HIS A 205 12.59 -3.73 3.19
CA HIS A 205 11.82 -4.75 2.47
C HIS A 205 10.68 -5.21 3.38
N ILE A 206 9.45 -5.11 2.89
CA ILE A 206 8.24 -5.47 3.62
C ILE A 206 7.46 -6.49 2.79
N ASP A 207 7.35 -7.69 3.32
CA ASP A 207 6.63 -8.78 2.68
C ASP A 207 5.19 -8.81 3.17
N PHE A 208 4.27 -8.90 2.23
CA PHE A 208 2.83 -8.96 2.47
C PHE A 208 2.37 -10.39 2.25
N PRO A 209 2.15 -11.17 3.32
CA PRO A 209 1.64 -12.52 3.20
C PRO A 209 0.22 -12.53 2.65
N ASP A 210 -0.18 -13.66 2.09
CA ASP A 210 -1.57 -13.93 1.78
C ASP A 210 -2.39 -14.01 3.07
N TYR A 211 -3.64 -13.59 3.00
CA TYR A 211 -4.57 -13.68 4.12
C TYR A 211 -5.03 -15.11 4.37
N SER A 212 -5.24 -15.45 5.64
CA SER A 212 -5.95 -16.66 6.04
C SER A 212 -7.44 -16.61 5.67
N GLY A 213 -8.13 -17.77 5.74
CA GLY A 213 -9.58 -17.82 5.53
C GLY A 213 -10.34 -16.89 6.47
N ASP A 214 -10.00 -16.92 7.77
CA ASP A 214 -10.63 -16.09 8.79
C ASP A 214 -10.38 -14.59 8.56
N GLU A 215 -9.18 -14.22 8.13
CA GLU A 215 -8.87 -12.84 7.78
C GLU A 215 -9.66 -12.37 6.55
N LEU A 216 -9.84 -13.23 5.55
CA LEU A 216 -10.64 -12.94 4.35
C LEU A 216 -12.13 -12.80 4.68
N GLU A 217 -12.65 -13.61 5.60
CA GLU A 217 -14.01 -13.49 6.13
C GLU A 217 -14.19 -12.14 6.83
N ALA A 218 -13.28 -11.78 7.73
CA ALA A 218 -13.31 -10.50 8.42
C ALA A 218 -13.18 -9.31 7.45
N ILE A 219 -12.39 -9.43 6.38
CA ILE A 219 -12.33 -8.44 5.29
C ILE A 219 -13.68 -8.32 4.59
N GLY A 220 -14.35 -9.44 4.32
CA GLY A 220 -15.67 -9.47 3.73
C GLY A 220 -16.72 -8.76 4.58
N GLY A 221 -16.74 -9.04 5.88
CA GLY A 221 -17.61 -8.37 6.86
C GLY A 221 -17.43 -6.85 6.84
N ARG A 222 -16.19 -6.36 6.90
CA ARG A 222 -15.89 -4.91 6.85
C ARG A 222 -16.32 -4.25 5.53
N ILE A 223 -16.15 -4.94 4.41
CA ILE A 223 -16.62 -4.44 3.11
C ILE A 223 -18.13 -4.27 3.13
N LEU A 224 -18.88 -5.24 3.66
CA LEU A 224 -20.34 -5.18 3.75
C LEU A 224 -20.80 -4.08 4.72
N GLU A 225 -20.20 -3.97 5.90
CA GLU A 225 -20.49 -2.89 6.86
C GLU A 225 -20.34 -1.50 6.23
N THR A 226 -19.25 -1.28 5.49
CA THR A 226 -19.01 0.00 4.80
C THR A 226 -20.11 0.33 3.79
N MET A 227 -20.76 -0.69 3.22
CA MET A 227 -21.85 -0.55 2.26
C MET A 227 -23.24 -0.66 2.89
N SER A 228 -23.33 -0.76 4.22
CA SER A 228 -24.58 -1.00 4.97
C SER A 228 -25.29 -2.28 4.56
N TYR A 229 -24.52 -3.32 4.24
CA TYR A 229 -25.01 -4.67 3.99
C TYR A 229 -24.66 -5.60 5.16
N ARG A 230 -25.42 -6.69 5.25
CA ARG A 230 -25.14 -7.82 6.16
C ARG A 230 -25.39 -9.14 5.45
N MET A 231 -24.88 -10.22 5.98
CA MET A 231 -25.21 -11.58 5.55
C MET A 231 -26.26 -12.17 6.49
N SER A 232 -27.15 -13.02 5.96
CA SER A 232 -27.92 -13.95 6.79
C SER A 232 -27.01 -15.07 7.30
N ALA A 233 -27.39 -15.79 8.36
CA ALA A 233 -26.59 -16.89 8.91
C ALA A 233 -26.23 -17.95 7.84
N GLY A 234 -27.18 -18.29 6.95
CA GLY A 234 -26.92 -19.19 5.83
C GLY A 234 -25.97 -18.60 4.78
N ALA A 235 -25.95 -17.28 4.61
CA ALA A 235 -25.01 -16.61 3.70
C ALA A 235 -23.60 -16.57 4.30
N GLU A 236 -23.45 -16.44 5.61
CA GLU A 236 -22.15 -16.52 6.30
C GLU A 236 -21.50 -17.89 6.09
N GLU A 237 -22.26 -18.99 6.31
CA GLU A 237 -21.77 -20.35 6.06
C GLU A 237 -21.39 -20.56 4.59
N ALA A 238 -22.24 -20.09 3.66
CA ALA A 238 -21.97 -20.16 2.25
C ALA A 238 -20.73 -19.35 1.84
N PHE A 239 -20.48 -18.21 2.48
CA PHE A 239 -19.34 -17.35 2.23
C PHE A 239 -18.03 -17.96 2.75
N GLN A 240 -18.03 -18.56 3.93
CA GLN A 240 -16.88 -19.33 4.45
C GLN A 240 -16.50 -20.44 3.45
N ARG A 241 -17.51 -21.22 3.01
CA ARG A 241 -17.28 -22.26 2.02
C ARG A 241 -16.79 -21.74 0.68
N TYR A 242 -17.29 -20.57 0.24
CA TYR A 242 -16.81 -19.88 -0.94
C TYR A 242 -15.32 -19.54 -0.82
N ILE A 243 -14.90 -18.98 0.32
CA ILE A 243 -13.50 -18.60 0.57
C ILE A 243 -12.60 -19.81 0.47
N GLU A 244 -12.92 -20.93 1.16
CA GLU A 244 -12.15 -22.17 1.12
C GLU A 244 -11.91 -22.68 -0.31
N LEU A 245 -12.98 -22.74 -1.11
CA LEU A 245 -12.92 -23.21 -2.49
C LEU A 245 -12.15 -22.22 -3.38
N ARG A 246 -12.37 -20.93 -3.19
CA ARG A 246 -11.75 -19.89 -4.02
C ARG A 246 -10.25 -19.74 -3.79
N MET A 247 -9.79 -19.94 -2.56
CA MET A 247 -8.36 -19.93 -2.22
C MET A 247 -7.57 -21.03 -2.95
N GLN A 248 -8.22 -22.16 -3.28
CA GLN A 248 -7.61 -23.26 -4.02
C GLN A 248 -7.59 -23.06 -5.53
N GLN A 249 -8.28 -22.03 -6.04
CA GLN A 249 -8.41 -21.79 -7.47
C GLN A 249 -7.30 -20.86 -7.99
N PRO A 250 -6.91 -20.98 -9.26
CA PRO A 250 -5.94 -20.08 -9.87
C PRO A 250 -6.43 -18.63 -9.86
N HIS A 251 -5.47 -17.71 -9.95
CA HIS A 251 -5.72 -16.27 -9.95
C HIS A 251 -6.48 -15.76 -8.73
N PHE A 252 -6.31 -16.43 -7.59
CA PHE A 252 -6.77 -15.88 -6.33
C PHE A 252 -5.98 -14.60 -6.01
N ALA A 253 -6.69 -13.54 -5.60
CA ALA A 253 -6.13 -12.21 -5.38
C ALA A 253 -6.60 -11.62 -4.05
N ASN A 254 -6.56 -12.41 -2.99
CA ASN A 254 -6.83 -11.99 -1.61
C ASN A 254 -8.07 -11.08 -1.49
N GLY A 255 -7.98 -9.96 -0.79
CA GLY A 255 -9.09 -9.03 -0.58
C GLY A 255 -9.76 -8.52 -1.86
N ARG A 256 -9.04 -8.49 -3.01
CA ARG A 256 -9.66 -8.16 -4.31
C ARG A 256 -10.64 -9.24 -4.76
N SER A 257 -10.29 -10.52 -4.55
CA SER A 257 -11.22 -11.64 -4.85
C SER A 257 -12.46 -11.58 -3.97
N ILE A 258 -12.30 -11.24 -2.69
CA ILE A 258 -13.42 -11.09 -1.75
C ILE A 258 -14.33 -9.93 -2.17
N ARG A 259 -13.79 -8.77 -2.47
CA ARG A 259 -14.57 -7.63 -2.96
C ARG A 259 -15.39 -7.99 -4.21
N ASN A 260 -14.74 -8.62 -5.19
CA ASN A 260 -15.41 -9.05 -6.42
C ASN A 260 -16.52 -10.07 -6.15
N ALA A 261 -16.34 -10.97 -5.18
CA ALA A 261 -17.37 -11.94 -4.79
C ALA A 261 -18.61 -11.25 -4.21
N LEU A 262 -18.39 -10.30 -3.31
CA LEU A 262 -19.47 -9.53 -2.69
C LEU A 262 -20.20 -8.63 -3.68
N ASP A 263 -19.49 -8.00 -4.62
CA ASP A 263 -20.11 -7.20 -5.67
C ASP A 263 -21.03 -8.06 -6.56
N ARG A 264 -20.63 -9.31 -6.85
CA ARG A 264 -21.47 -10.26 -7.59
C ARG A 264 -22.65 -10.77 -6.76
N ALA A 265 -22.45 -11.03 -5.47
CA ALA A 265 -23.54 -11.40 -4.57
C ALA A 265 -24.61 -10.30 -4.52
N ARG A 266 -24.20 -9.03 -4.42
CA ARG A 266 -25.09 -7.86 -4.47
C ARG A 266 -25.87 -7.78 -5.79
N LEU A 267 -25.21 -8.07 -6.91
CA LEU A 267 -25.90 -8.11 -8.21
C LEU A 267 -26.98 -9.21 -8.25
N ARG A 268 -26.70 -10.39 -7.66
CA ARG A 268 -27.68 -11.49 -7.58
C ARG A 268 -28.82 -11.15 -6.65
N GLN A 269 -28.53 -10.56 -5.48
CA GLN A 269 -29.55 -10.02 -4.57
C GLN A 269 -30.45 -9.03 -5.30
N ALA A 270 -29.87 -8.06 -6.01
CA ALA A 270 -30.67 -7.07 -6.74
C ALA A 270 -31.60 -7.72 -7.77
N ASN A 271 -31.11 -8.72 -8.52
CA ASN A 271 -31.95 -9.48 -9.47
C ASN A 271 -33.05 -10.26 -8.77
N ARG A 272 -32.75 -10.91 -7.63
CA ARG A 272 -33.75 -11.65 -6.82
C ARG A 272 -34.83 -10.72 -6.30
N LEU A 273 -34.46 -9.57 -5.75
CA LEU A 273 -35.42 -8.60 -5.21
C LEU A 273 -36.24 -7.94 -6.31
N PHE A 274 -35.62 -7.64 -7.46
CA PHE A 274 -36.36 -7.07 -8.62
C PHE A 274 -37.43 -7.97 -9.16
N ASN A 275 -37.21 -9.30 -9.13
CA ASN A 275 -38.17 -10.32 -9.58
C ASN A 275 -39.13 -10.80 -8.47
N SER A 276 -39.10 -10.17 -7.29
CA SER A 276 -39.99 -10.52 -6.18
C SER A 276 -41.39 -10.05 -6.45
N GLU A 277 -42.37 -10.93 -6.24
CA GLU A 277 -43.79 -10.61 -6.35
C GLU A 277 -44.35 -9.84 -5.13
N ARG A 278 -43.58 -9.79 -4.03
CA ARG A 278 -43.95 -9.07 -2.81
C ARG A 278 -43.21 -7.71 -2.69
N PRO A 279 -43.77 -6.75 -1.94
CA PRO A 279 -43.03 -5.55 -1.58
C PRO A 279 -41.75 -5.89 -0.84
N VAL A 280 -40.68 -5.18 -1.19
CA VAL A 280 -39.34 -5.36 -0.63
C VAL A 280 -39.18 -4.48 0.61
N THR A 281 -38.69 -5.05 1.71
CA THR A 281 -38.45 -4.33 2.98
C THR A 281 -37.05 -3.75 3.04
N ALA A 282 -36.80 -2.85 4.00
CA ALA A 282 -35.45 -2.33 4.25
C ALA A 282 -34.48 -3.46 4.65
N GLU A 283 -34.98 -4.47 5.34
CA GLU A 283 -34.20 -5.65 5.72
C GLU A 283 -33.79 -6.48 4.51
N ASP A 284 -34.69 -6.74 3.58
CA ASP A 284 -34.39 -7.41 2.30
C ASP A 284 -33.32 -6.67 1.52
N LEU A 285 -33.38 -5.33 1.47
CA LEU A 285 -32.42 -4.49 0.75
C LEU A 285 -31.02 -4.52 1.39
N ALA A 286 -30.92 -4.73 2.69
CA ALA A 286 -29.66 -4.76 3.42
C ALA A 286 -29.05 -6.17 3.54
N THR A 287 -29.79 -7.24 3.22
CA THR A 287 -29.39 -8.63 3.53
C THR A 287 -29.01 -9.42 2.27
N ILE A 288 -27.79 -9.94 2.27
CA ILE A 288 -27.33 -10.95 1.31
C ILE A 288 -27.75 -12.32 1.82
N GLU A 289 -28.45 -13.10 1.01
CA GLU A 289 -28.91 -14.44 1.34
C GLU A 289 -27.97 -15.53 0.82
N ALA A 290 -28.10 -16.75 1.36
CA ALA A 290 -27.27 -17.89 0.97
C ALA A 290 -27.28 -18.14 -0.54
N GLU A 291 -28.43 -18.02 -1.19
CA GLU A 291 -28.59 -18.22 -2.63
C GLU A 291 -27.78 -17.20 -3.46
N ASP A 292 -27.62 -15.97 -2.95
CA ASP A 292 -26.83 -14.93 -3.63
C ASP A 292 -25.33 -15.28 -3.66
N ILE A 293 -24.86 -16.07 -2.69
CA ILE A 293 -23.48 -16.58 -2.63
C ILE A 293 -23.35 -17.90 -3.40
N LEU A 294 -24.26 -18.87 -3.15
CA LEU A 294 -24.21 -20.23 -3.70
C LEU A 294 -24.35 -20.27 -5.22
N ALA A 295 -24.98 -19.27 -5.82
CA ALA A 295 -25.05 -19.13 -7.28
C ALA A 295 -23.69 -18.76 -7.93
N SER A 296 -22.59 -18.70 -7.17
CA SER A 296 -21.26 -18.52 -7.72
C SER A 296 -20.76 -19.77 -8.45
N ARG A 297 -20.06 -19.55 -9.58
CA ARG A 297 -19.43 -20.63 -10.35
C ARG A 297 -18.36 -21.42 -9.57
N VAL A 298 -17.84 -20.87 -8.50
CA VAL A 298 -16.89 -21.54 -7.59
C VAL A 298 -17.45 -22.86 -7.08
N PHE A 299 -18.75 -22.91 -6.77
CA PHE A 299 -19.41 -24.12 -6.28
C PHE A 299 -19.65 -25.19 -7.36
N SER A 300 -19.66 -24.82 -8.63
CA SER A 300 -19.77 -25.76 -9.76
C SER A 300 -18.41 -26.14 -10.36
N GLY A 301 -17.32 -25.86 -9.66
CA GLY A 301 -15.95 -26.14 -10.14
C GLY A 301 -15.44 -25.16 -11.20
N GLY A 302 -16.20 -24.09 -11.47
CA GLY A 302 -15.80 -23.03 -12.39
C GLY A 302 -14.96 -21.95 -11.71
N ILE A 303 -14.15 -21.22 -12.51
CA ILE A 303 -13.44 -20.03 -12.02
C ILE A 303 -14.43 -18.89 -11.87
N ASP A 304 -14.40 -18.18 -10.76
CA ASP A 304 -15.21 -16.98 -10.51
C ASP A 304 -14.60 -15.77 -11.24
N SER A 305 -14.57 -15.84 -12.56
CA SER A 305 -14.11 -14.76 -13.43
C SER A 305 -15.30 -14.00 -14.02
N TYR A 306 -15.13 -12.72 -14.33
CA TYR A 306 -16.08 -12.01 -15.19
C TYR A 306 -16.17 -12.77 -16.53
N PRO A 307 -17.37 -12.97 -17.08
CA PRO A 307 -17.47 -13.48 -18.44
C PRO A 307 -16.66 -12.55 -19.35
N PRO A 308 -15.93 -13.09 -20.34
CA PRO A 308 -15.29 -12.23 -21.33
C PRO A 308 -16.34 -11.31 -21.93
N LEU A 309 -16.02 -10.03 -22.03
CA LEU A 309 -16.83 -9.09 -22.81
C LEU A 309 -17.01 -9.75 -24.19
N ARG A 310 -18.26 -10.04 -24.56
CA ARG A 310 -18.54 -10.48 -25.94
C ARG A 310 -17.97 -9.39 -26.83
N ALA A 311 -17.05 -9.77 -27.73
CA ALA A 311 -16.67 -8.91 -28.82
C ALA A 311 -17.99 -8.44 -29.49
N ALA A 312 -18.17 -7.14 -29.57
CA ALA A 312 -19.26 -6.59 -30.36
C ALA A 312 -18.98 -7.02 -31.80
N ASP A 313 -19.90 -7.83 -32.36
CA ASP A 313 -19.93 -8.19 -33.77
C ASP A 313 -20.06 -6.93 -34.63
#